data_3dd2e4a6b5f5e499ea0758ffca041293
#
_entry.id   3dd2e4a6b5f5e499ea0758ffca041293
#
_cell.length_a   1.000
_cell.length_b   1.000
_cell.length_c   1.000
_cell.angle_alpha   90.00
_cell.angle_beta   90.00
_cell.angle_gamma   90.00
#
_symmetry.space_group_name_H-M   'P 1'
#
loop_
_entity.id
_entity.type
_entity.pdbx_description
1 polymer ?
#
loop_
_entity_poly.entity_id
_entity_poly.type
_entity_poly.pdbx_seq_one_letter_code
_entity_poly.pdbx_strand_id
1 'polypeptide(L)'
;MYDVDAAEQFKTSDVIDVLGLLDLGTCPQAHWHLDETESTEAPILPCVHALHVRSAPPLFPADSDSLNAPENVRASLIQYFTQVLGGDALVAEYILLAMLSRVHARKNGIVIGPFSINVTGLDREHYEVLVSALEQIMPAVVCQPLTLAELNDAAHPLYVCGTDTGIQAGRLQLPHGTCVVLDESGMDEGKLNDAGVRNIRALFSLLQQHTLPYVFPFSELDIPTDLVIIVVSQSKSLLPVDAHVHARPHHAPQMKVSSSMLHTFRLFLTNIRQKTLSIPVDVSDHIQDDFVKMRRSGTHRFDQDDLQRCLHVSRLLSLSHGLERLTTDMWSQAKVLDATRAERVALP
;
A
#
# COMPACT_ATOMS: atom_id res chain seq x y z
N MET A 1 -13.90 -5.78 -26.89
CA MET A 1 -14.60 -6.93 -26.33
C MET A 1 -16.00 -6.91 -26.88
N TYR A 2 -16.40 -7.99 -27.55
CA TYR A 2 -17.69 -8.01 -28.27
C TYR A 2 -18.78 -8.78 -27.54
N ASP A 3 -18.44 -9.35 -26.38
CA ASP A 3 -19.37 -10.06 -25.50
C ASP A 3 -19.58 -9.25 -24.22
N VAL A 4 -20.79 -8.72 -24.06
CA VAL A 4 -21.15 -7.86 -22.92
C VAL A 4 -21.14 -8.67 -21.63
N ASP A 5 -21.61 -9.92 -21.65
CA ASP A 5 -21.69 -10.79 -20.48
C ASP A 5 -20.29 -11.14 -19.95
N ALA A 6 -19.30 -11.25 -20.84
CA ALA A 6 -17.92 -11.47 -20.47
C ALA A 6 -17.25 -10.21 -19.86
N ALA A 7 -17.71 -9.00 -20.25
CA ALA A 7 -17.19 -7.75 -19.68
C ALA A 7 -17.65 -7.54 -18.24
N GLU A 8 -18.83 -7.97 -17.87
CA GLU A 8 -19.37 -7.83 -16.51
C GLU A 8 -18.67 -8.73 -15.47
N GLN A 9 -17.89 -9.72 -15.93
CA GLN A 9 -17.12 -10.61 -15.05
C GLN A 9 -15.87 -9.95 -14.44
N PHE A 10 -15.38 -8.85 -15.02
CA PHE A 10 -14.15 -8.18 -14.60
C PHE A 10 -14.44 -6.88 -13.85
N LYS A 11 -13.67 -6.66 -12.79
CA LYS A 11 -13.69 -5.41 -12.01
C LYS A 11 -12.56 -4.48 -12.45
N THR A 12 -12.69 -3.21 -12.16
CA THR A 12 -11.73 -2.16 -12.55
C THR A 12 -10.32 -2.32 -11.97
N SER A 13 -10.16 -3.11 -10.91
CA SER A 13 -8.87 -3.40 -10.26
C SER A 13 -8.35 -4.80 -10.51
N ASP A 14 -9.05 -5.59 -11.36
CA ASP A 14 -8.61 -6.95 -11.68
C ASP A 14 -7.43 -6.93 -12.64
N VAL A 15 -6.51 -7.88 -12.46
CA VAL A 15 -5.45 -8.18 -13.42
C VAL A 15 -5.97 -9.24 -14.38
N ILE A 16 -5.86 -8.95 -15.66
CA ILE A 16 -6.36 -9.82 -16.71
C ILE A 16 -5.27 -10.16 -17.73
N ASP A 17 -5.29 -11.39 -18.22
CA ASP A 17 -4.53 -11.81 -19.39
C ASP A 17 -5.38 -11.64 -20.64
N VAL A 18 -4.87 -10.94 -21.63
CA VAL A 18 -5.56 -10.75 -22.91
C VAL A 18 -4.77 -11.39 -24.03
N LEU A 19 -5.40 -12.31 -24.74
CA LEU A 19 -4.90 -12.81 -26.03
C LEU A 19 -5.67 -12.09 -27.13
N GLY A 20 -4.97 -11.41 -28.03
CA GLY A 20 -5.61 -10.61 -29.06
C GLY A 20 -4.68 -10.22 -30.21
N LEU A 21 -5.24 -9.47 -31.13
CA LEU A 21 -4.52 -8.89 -32.28
C LEU A 21 -4.16 -7.44 -31.94
N LEU A 22 -2.88 -7.10 -32.00
CA LEU A 22 -2.41 -5.72 -31.83
C LEU A 22 -2.63 -4.97 -33.13
N ASP A 23 -3.45 -3.92 -33.07
CA ASP A 23 -3.62 -2.94 -34.13
C ASP A 23 -2.88 -1.65 -33.75
N LEU A 24 -1.96 -1.22 -34.58
CA LEU A 24 -1.20 0.04 -34.42
C LEU A 24 -1.87 1.22 -35.14
N GLY A 25 -3.05 1.01 -35.70
CA GLY A 25 -3.86 2.02 -36.36
C GLY A 25 -4.64 2.91 -35.38
N THR A 26 -5.52 3.72 -35.92
CA THR A 26 -6.41 4.60 -35.13
C THR A 26 -7.41 3.76 -34.34
N CYS A 27 -7.50 4.01 -33.03
CA CYS A 27 -8.50 3.36 -32.18
C CYS A 27 -9.91 3.78 -32.63
N PRO A 28 -10.79 2.83 -33.02
CA PRO A 28 -12.16 3.17 -33.46
C PRO A 28 -13.02 3.83 -32.40
N GLN A 29 -12.68 3.73 -31.13
CA GLN A 29 -13.42 4.29 -30.00
C GLN A 29 -13.35 5.82 -29.94
N ALA A 30 -12.39 6.46 -30.60
CA ALA A 30 -12.34 7.92 -30.68
C ALA A 30 -13.49 8.54 -31.50
N HIS A 31 -14.26 7.73 -32.21
CA HIS A 31 -15.33 8.22 -33.11
C HIS A 31 -16.76 8.16 -32.52
N TRP A 32 -16.96 7.72 -31.29
CA TRP A 32 -18.31 7.53 -30.76
C TRP A 32 -19.03 8.83 -30.37
N HIS A 33 -18.34 9.98 -30.31
CA HIS A 33 -18.89 11.25 -29.87
C HIS A 33 -18.38 12.48 -30.63
N LEU A 34 -17.67 12.32 -31.74
CA LEU A 34 -17.30 13.47 -32.55
C LEU A 34 -18.43 13.76 -33.52
N ASP A 35 -19.12 14.87 -33.32
CA ASP A 35 -19.86 15.53 -34.37
C ASP A 35 -18.90 15.73 -35.57
N GLU A 36 -19.38 15.42 -36.78
CA GLU A 36 -18.60 15.33 -38.02
C GLU A 36 -17.88 16.67 -38.43
N THR A 37 -17.81 17.65 -37.54
CA THR A 37 -17.32 19.03 -37.86
C THR A 37 -15.96 19.38 -37.25
N GLU A 38 -15.38 18.57 -36.33
CA GLU A 38 -14.03 18.87 -35.82
C GLU A 38 -13.03 17.76 -36.17
N SER A 39 -12.28 18.00 -37.25
CA SER A 39 -11.11 17.21 -37.65
C SER A 39 -9.92 17.45 -36.70
N THR A 40 -10.05 17.05 -35.43
CA THR A 40 -8.90 16.90 -34.55
C THR A 40 -8.30 15.54 -34.85
N GLU A 41 -7.02 15.50 -35.25
CA GLU A 41 -6.29 14.26 -35.46
C GLU A 41 -6.39 13.43 -34.17
N ALA A 42 -7.19 12.35 -34.20
CA ALA A 42 -7.32 11.45 -33.08
C ALA A 42 -5.94 10.85 -32.77
N PRO A 43 -5.50 10.81 -31.51
CA PRO A 43 -4.20 10.26 -31.17
C PRO A 43 -4.15 8.80 -31.65
N ILE A 44 -3.07 8.45 -32.34
CA ILE A 44 -2.80 7.07 -32.75
C ILE A 44 -2.41 6.30 -31.50
N LEU A 45 -3.35 5.56 -30.93
CA LEU A 45 -3.11 4.70 -29.79
C LEU A 45 -3.14 3.24 -30.23
N PRO A 46 -2.18 2.42 -29.82
CA PRO A 46 -2.23 0.99 -30.08
C PRO A 46 -3.47 0.37 -29.42
N CYS A 47 -4.20 -0.44 -30.18
CA CYS A 47 -5.40 -1.12 -29.74
C CYS A 47 -5.20 -2.63 -29.78
N VAL A 48 -5.66 -3.35 -28.76
CA VAL A 48 -5.67 -4.81 -28.75
C VAL A 48 -7.11 -5.28 -28.96
N HIS A 49 -7.37 -5.92 -30.10
CA HIS A 49 -8.64 -6.60 -30.35
C HIS A 49 -8.62 -7.93 -29.57
N ALA A 50 -9.25 -7.95 -28.42
CA ALA A 50 -9.27 -9.10 -27.53
C ALA A 50 -10.06 -10.27 -28.15
N LEU A 51 -9.42 -11.39 -28.38
CA LEU A 51 -10.03 -12.65 -28.80
C LEU A 51 -10.38 -13.53 -27.60
N HIS A 52 -9.55 -13.51 -26.57
CA HIS A 52 -9.77 -14.23 -25.32
C HIS A 52 -9.28 -13.39 -24.15
N VAL A 53 -10.08 -13.34 -23.11
CA VAL A 53 -9.76 -12.62 -21.84
C VAL A 53 -9.99 -13.59 -20.70
N ARG A 54 -9.05 -13.64 -19.77
CA ARG A 54 -9.17 -14.41 -18.53
C ARG A 54 -8.62 -13.62 -17.36
N SER A 55 -9.10 -13.91 -16.16
CA SER A 55 -8.47 -13.38 -14.95
C SER A 55 -7.04 -13.89 -14.85
N ALA A 56 -6.10 -12.99 -14.67
CA ALA A 56 -4.74 -13.36 -14.32
C ALA A 56 -4.66 -13.82 -12.86
N PRO A 57 -3.65 -14.62 -12.47
CA PRO A 57 -3.44 -14.93 -11.07
C PRO A 57 -3.23 -13.64 -10.27
N PRO A 58 -3.74 -13.57 -9.03
CA PRO A 58 -3.51 -12.40 -8.17
C PRO A 58 -2.01 -12.21 -7.92
N LEU A 59 -1.59 -10.97 -7.60
CA LEU A 59 -0.18 -10.65 -7.33
C LEU A 59 0.43 -11.53 -6.24
N PHE A 60 -0.39 -11.99 -5.30
CA PHE A 60 -0.02 -12.98 -4.29
C PHE A 60 -0.88 -14.24 -4.49
N PRO A 61 -0.46 -15.17 -5.37
CA PRO A 61 -1.21 -16.39 -5.62
C PRO A 61 -1.22 -17.30 -4.39
N ALA A 62 -2.26 -18.12 -4.26
CA ALA A 62 -2.33 -19.14 -3.24
C ALA A 62 -1.41 -20.31 -3.62
N ASP A 63 -0.16 -20.25 -3.22
CA ASP A 63 0.75 -21.39 -3.36
C ASP A 63 0.57 -22.36 -2.20
N SER A 64 0.48 -23.64 -2.56
CA SER A 64 0.29 -24.73 -1.60
C SER A 64 1.57 -25.20 -0.89
N ASP A 65 2.73 -24.65 -1.27
CA ASP A 65 3.99 -25.02 -0.68
C ASP A 65 4.16 -24.41 0.72
N SER A 66 3.96 -25.23 1.74
CA SER A 66 4.21 -24.85 3.13
C SER A 66 5.71 -24.60 3.36
N LEU A 67 6.05 -23.36 3.71
CA LEU A 67 7.41 -23.04 4.15
C LEU A 67 7.75 -23.78 5.43
N ASN A 68 8.81 -24.57 5.40
CA ASN A 68 9.43 -25.13 6.60
C ASN A 68 10.13 -24.00 7.37
N ALA A 69 9.74 -23.79 8.63
CA ALA A 69 10.31 -22.82 9.57
C ALA A 69 10.14 -21.31 9.17
N PRO A 70 8.93 -20.76 9.26
CA PRO A 70 8.66 -19.36 8.94
C PRO A 70 9.47 -18.36 9.78
N GLU A 71 9.82 -18.69 11.02
CA GLU A 71 10.57 -17.80 11.92
C GLU A 71 12.00 -17.51 11.41
N ASN A 72 12.69 -18.50 10.86
CA ASN A 72 14.03 -18.31 10.31
C ASN A 72 14.00 -17.40 9.08
N VAL A 73 12.95 -17.54 8.26
CA VAL A 73 12.77 -16.69 7.06
C VAL A 73 12.44 -15.27 7.48
N ARG A 74 11.56 -15.09 8.49
CA ARG A 74 11.25 -13.79 9.08
C ARG A 74 12.50 -13.07 9.57
N ALA A 75 13.30 -13.76 10.38
CA ALA A 75 14.54 -13.19 10.93
C ALA A 75 15.53 -12.77 9.81
N SER A 76 15.69 -13.62 8.78
CA SER A 76 16.53 -13.33 7.64
C SER A 76 16.01 -12.12 6.82
N LEU A 77 14.70 -11.99 6.67
CA LEU A 77 14.08 -10.87 5.97
C LEU A 77 14.24 -9.55 6.73
N ILE A 78 14.07 -9.57 8.06
CA ILE A 78 14.36 -8.41 8.90
C ILE A 78 15.84 -8.04 8.83
N GLN A 79 16.75 -9.01 8.91
CA GLN A 79 18.17 -8.77 8.77
C GLN A 79 18.53 -8.15 7.42
N TYR A 80 17.89 -8.61 6.35
CA TYR A 80 18.07 -8.02 5.01
C TYR A 80 17.65 -6.55 4.99
N PHE A 81 16.44 -6.23 5.45
CA PHE A 81 15.99 -4.82 5.50
C PHE A 81 16.81 -3.98 6.49
N THR A 82 17.30 -4.57 7.57
CA THR A 82 18.21 -3.89 8.50
C THR A 82 19.49 -3.44 7.77
N GLN A 83 20.04 -4.28 6.89
CA GLN A 83 21.22 -3.90 6.07
C GLN A 83 20.87 -2.84 5.02
N VAL A 84 19.71 -2.96 4.37
CA VAL A 84 19.18 -1.96 3.42
C VAL A 84 19.01 -0.60 4.09
N LEU A 85 18.60 -0.57 5.35
CA LEU A 85 18.33 0.63 6.14
C LEU A 85 19.51 1.10 6.99
N GLY A 86 20.72 0.69 6.62
CA GLY A 86 21.93 1.15 7.29
C GLY A 86 22.05 0.72 8.76
N GLY A 87 21.49 -0.45 9.13
CA GLY A 87 21.57 -1.02 10.48
C GLY A 87 20.33 -0.77 11.35
N ASP A 88 19.26 -0.17 10.83
CA ASP A 88 18.06 0.12 11.62
C ASP A 88 17.05 -1.05 11.61
N ALA A 89 17.09 -1.86 12.66
CA ALA A 89 16.18 -3.00 12.82
C ALA A 89 14.73 -2.59 13.14
N LEU A 90 14.51 -1.44 13.79
CA LEU A 90 13.15 -0.99 14.10
C LEU A 90 12.37 -0.64 12.83
N VAL A 91 12.97 0.14 11.94
CA VAL A 91 12.34 0.50 10.66
C VAL A 91 12.17 -0.74 9.80
N ALA A 92 13.14 -1.67 9.80
CA ALA A 92 13.03 -2.95 9.08
C ALA A 92 11.81 -3.77 9.56
N GLU A 93 11.55 -3.81 10.86
CA GLU A 93 10.36 -4.46 11.43
C GLU A 93 9.07 -3.79 10.92
N TYR A 94 8.96 -2.47 10.97
CA TYR A 94 7.77 -1.75 10.50
C TYR A 94 7.56 -1.88 8.99
N ILE A 95 8.62 -1.94 8.18
CA ILE A 95 8.51 -2.21 6.74
C ILE A 95 7.96 -3.61 6.50
N LEU A 96 8.45 -4.63 7.23
CA LEU A 96 7.89 -5.97 7.14
C LEU A 96 6.40 -5.98 7.48
N LEU A 97 5.99 -5.31 8.57
CA LEU A 97 4.58 -5.23 8.96
C LEU A 97 3.73 -4.54 7.88
N ALA A 98 4.21 -3.44 7.29
CA ALA A 98 3.52 -2.79 6.18
C ALA A 98 3.39 -3.70 4.95
N MET A 99 4.43 -4.44 4.57
CA MET A 99 4.40 -5.38 3.45
C MET A 99 3.41 -6.53 3.66
N LEU A 100 3.18 -6.94 4.91
CA LEU A 100 2.22 -7.98 5.27
C LEU A 100 0.78 -7.46 5.36
N SER A 101 0.59 -6.15 5.43
CA SER A 101 -0.73 -5.54 5.57
C SER A 101 -1.60 -5.78 4.34
N ARG A 102 -2.89 -6.01 4.58
CA ARG A 102 -3.93 -6.08 3.54
C ARG A 102 -5.30 -5.77 4.11
N VAL A 103 -6.23 -5.39 3.27
CA VAL A 103 -7.64 -5.29 3.63
C VAL A 103 -8.19 -6.70 3.90
N HIS A 104 -8.50 -6.98 5.15
CA HIS A 104 -9.05 -8.27 5.57
C HIS A 104 -10.58 -8.29 5.52
N ALA A 105 -11.20 -7.21 6.01
CA ALA A 105 -12.65 -7.07 6.03
C ALA A 105 -13.05 -5.59 5.99
N ARG A 106 -14.27 -5.34 5.54
CA ARG A 106 -14.95 -4.06 5.61
C ARG A 106 -16.27 -4.25 6.35
N LYS A 107 -16.43 -3.62 7.52
CA LYS A 107 -17.63 -3.74 8.34
C LYS A 107 -18.06 -2.36 8.83
N ASN A 108 -19.33 -2.00 8.58
CA ASN A 108 -19.91 -0.74 9.07
C ASN A 108 -19.08 0.51 8.75
N GLY A 109 -18.48 0.57 7.56
CA GLY A 109 -17.62 1.69 7.15
C GLY A 109 -16.18 1.63 7.70
N ILE A 110 -15.85 0.64 8.54
CA ILE A 110 -14.50 0.44 9.08
C ILE A 110 -13.76 -0.58 8.22
N VAL A 111 -12.54 -0.24 7.82
CA VAL A 111 -11.64 -1.12 7.10
C VAL A 111 -10.68 -1.77 8.10
N ILE A 112 -10.64 -3.10 8.07
CA ILE A 112 -9.85 -3.88 9.02
C ILE A 112 -8.69 -4.52 8.28
N GLY A 113 -7.49 -4.29 8.79
CA GLY A 113 -6.31 -5.02 8.36
C GLY A 113 -5.21 -4.25 7.67
N PRO A 114 -5.47 -3.20 6.91
CA PRO A 114 -4.39 -2.42 6.31
C PRO A 114 -3.60 -1.66 7.38
N PHE A 115 -2.36 -1.34 7.03
CA PHE A 115 -1.44 -0.63 7.91
C PHE A 115 -0.45 0.16 7.06
N SER A 116 -0.52 1.47 7.16
CA SER A 116 0.33 2.43 6.46
C SER A 116 1.40 2.99 7.39
N ILE A 117 2.59 3.22 6.86
CA ILE A 117 3.69 3.78 7.63
C ILE A 117 4.28 5.00 6.94
N ASN A 118 4.79 5.94 7.74
CA ASN A 118 5.66 6.99 7.26
C ASN A 118 7.06 6.80 7.85
N VAL A 119 8.06 6.73 6.98
CA VAL A 119 9.47 6.62 7.35
C VAL A 119 10.15 7.97 7.14
N THR A 120 10.72 8.53 8.20
CA THR A 120 11.50 9.78 8.16
C THR A 120 12.97 9.52 8.45
N GLY A 121 13.85 10.45 8.11
CA GLY A 121 15.27 10.35 8.42
C GLY A 121 16.08 9.49 7.44
N LEU A 122 15.51 9.13 6.30
CA LEU A 122 16.24 8.49 5.21
C LEU A 122 16.84 9.55 4.29
N ASP A 123 18.11 9.41 3.94
CA ASP A 123 18.71 10.15 2.84
C ASP A 123 18.36 9.56 1.48
N ARG A 124 18.78 10.21 0.41
CA ARG A 124 18.45 9.80 -0.96
C ARG A 124 19.01 8.42 -1.30
N GLU A 125 20.19 8.08 -0.82
CA GLU A 125 20.84 6.79 -1.09
C GLU A 125 20.05 5.64 -0.43
N HIS A 126 19.69 5.78 0.86
CA HIS A 126 18.91 4.79 1.58
C HIS A 126 17.50 4.63 0.96
N TYR A 127 16.89 5.74 0.51
CA TYR A 127 15.61 5.69 -0.18
C TYR A 127 15.68 4.85 -1.48
N GLU A 128 16.66 5.12 -2.34
CA GLU A 128 16.81 4.41 -3.62
C GLU A 128 17.08 2.92 -3.42
N VAL A 129 17.91 2.58 -2.44
CA VAL A 129 18.20 1.18 -2.10
C VAL A 129 16.98 0.50 -1.48
N LEU A 130 16.20 1.20 -0.64
CA LEU A 130 14.94 0.67 -0.10
C LEU A 130 13.94 0.37 -1.20
N VAL A 131 13.73 1.29 -2.14
CA VAL A 131 12.84 1.07 -3.29
C VAL A 131 13.29 -0.14 -4.10
N SER A 132 14.58 -0.22 -4.43
CA SER A 132 15.14 -1.37 -5.16
C SER A 132 14.98 -2.70 -4.41
N ALA A 133 15.07 -2.68 -3.08
CA ALA A 133 14.85 -3.86 -2.24
C ALA A 133 13.37 -4.29 -2.24
N LEU A 134 12.44 -3.32 -2.19
CA LEU A 134 11.01 -3.58 -2.30
C LEU A 134 10.66 -4.16 -3.68
N GLU A 135 11.20 -3.62 -4.78
CA GLU A 135 11.00 -4.12 -6.14
C GLU A 135 11.48 -5.56 -6.33
N GLN A 136 12.53 -5.96 -5.59
CA GLN A 136 13.00 -7.34 -5.64
C GLN A 136 12.10 -8.33 -4.89
N ILE A 137 11.33 -7.88 -3.93
CA ILE A 137 10.55 -8.76 -3.04
C ILE A 137 9.05 -8.69 -3.34
N MET A 138 8.51 -7.48 -3.51
CA MET A 138 7.09 -7.28 -3.81
C MET A 138 6.80 -7.55 -5.28
N PRO A 139 5.64 -8.12 -5.61
CA PRO A 139 5.29 -8.46 -7.01
C PRO A 139 5.05 -7.23 -7.89
N ALA A 140 4.64 -6.11 -7.29
CA ALA A 140 4.48 -4.83 -7.96
C ALA A 140 4.81 -3.69 -7.00
N VAL A 141 5.64 -2.76 -7.43
CA VAL A 141 6.00 -1.54 -6.69
C VAL A 141 5.80 -0.34 -7.59
N VAL A 142 5.17 0.69 -7.06
CA VAL A 142 4.98 1.97 -7.75
C VAL A 142 5.48 3.09 -6.84
N CYS A 143 6.43 3.86 -7.34
CA CYS A 143 6.90 5.07 -6.66
C CYS A 143 6.15 6.28 -7.19
N GLN A 144 5.46 6.99 -6.30
CA GLN A 144 4.72 8.19 -6.63
C GLN A 144 5.35 9.37 -5.89
N PRO A 145 6.07 10.25 -6.61
CA PRO A 145 6.55 11.49 -6.01
C PRO A 145 5.36 12.42 -5.70
N LEU A 146 5.41 13.06 -4.54
CA LEU A 146 4.40 14.02 -4.09
C LEU A 146 5.01 15.42 -4.01
N THR A 147 5.45 15.95 -5.15
CA THR A 147 5.85 17.35 -5.27
C THR A 147 4.62 18.23 -5.51
N LEU A 148 4.74 19.53 -5.23
CA LEU A 148 3.66 20.47 -5.51
C LEU A 148 3.29 20.50 -7.00
N ALA A 149 4.27 20.35 -7.90
CA ALA A 149 4.06 20.29 -9.34
C ALA A 149 3.26 19.04 -9.74
N GLU A 150 3.63 17.87 -9.21
CA GLU A 150 2.94 16.61 -9.45
C GLU A 150 1.50 16.61 -8.90
N LEU A 151 1.30 17.18 -7.71
CA LEU A 151 -0.04 17.31 -7.14
C LEU A 151 -0.92 18.25 -7.94
N ASN A 152 -0.37 19.33 -8.50
CA ASN A 152 -1.11 20.32 -9.29
C ASN A 152 -1.28 19.93 -10.76
N ASP A 153 -0.75 18.78 -11.17
CA ASP A 153 -0.86 18.29 -12.56
C ASP A 153 -2.28 17.77 -12.83
N ALA A 154 -3.04 18.53 -13.60
CA ALA A 154 -4.39 18.15 -14.01
C ALA A 154 -4.38 17.12 -15.15
N ALA A 155 -3.27 16.99 -15.90
CA ALA A 155 -3.19 16.05 -17.02
C ALA A 155 -3.04 14.61 -16.56
N HIS A 156 -2.42 14.39 -15.39
CA HIS A 156 -2.18 13.06 -14.84
C HIS A 156 -2.70 12.93 -13.39
N PRO A 157 -4.03 12.89 -13.20
CA PRO A 157 -4.63 12.82 -11.87
C PRO A 157 -4.26 11.53 -11.13
N LEU A 158 -4.27 11.58 -9.80
CA LEU A 158 -4.10 10.40 -8.96
C LEU A 158 -5.37 9.54 -8.91
N TYR A 159 -6.53 10.15 -9.04
CA TYR A 159 -7.86 9.55 -9.08
C TYR A 159 -8.32 9.28 -10.51
N VAL A 160 -9.36 8.49 -10.69
CA VAL A 160 -9.97 8.23 -12.00
C VAL A 160 -10.99 9.32 -12.29
N CYS A 161 -10.96 9.88 -13.49
CA CYS A 161 -11.94 10.89 -13.88
C CYS A 161 -12.64 10.54 -15.20
N GLY A 162 -13.94 10.84 -15.25
CA GLY A 162 -14.72 10.82 -16.48
C GLY A 162 -14.46 12.11 -17.28
N THR A 163 -14.20 11.93 -18.55
CA THR A 163 -14.07 13.01 -19.54
C THR A 163 -15.18 12.90 -20.57
N ASP A 164 -15.38 13.92 -21.39
CA ASP A 164 -16.38 13.89 -22.48
C ASP A 164 -16.08 12.78 -23.50
N THR A 165 -14.83 12.34 -23.59
CA THR A 165 -14.37 11.30 -24.51
C THR A 165 -14.26 9.91 -23.88
N GLY A 166 -14.46 9.78 -22.56
CA GLY A 166 -14.35 8.48 -21.88
C GLY A 166 -13.85 8.59 -20.45
N ILE A 167 -13.16 7.55 -19.99
CA ILE A 167 -12.59 7.49 -18.65
C ILE A 167 -11.07 7.66 -18.74
N GLN A 168 -10.54 8.66 -18.05
CA GLN A 168 -9.11 8.82 -17.84
C GLN A 168 -8.68 8.05 -16.60
N ALA A 169 -7.71 7.14 -16.75
CA ALA A 169 -7.14 6.38 -15.66
C ALA A 169 -6.37 7.28 -14.68
N GLY A 170 -6.54 7.01 -13.39
CA GLY A 170 -5.75 7.64 -12.35
C GLY A 170 -4.43 6.89 -12.09
N ARG A 171 -3.38 7.61 -11.68
CA ARG A 171 -2.08 6.99 -11.34
C ARG A 171 -2.15 6.01 -10.16
N LEU A 172 -3.16 6.15 -9.28
CA LEU A 172 -3.39 5.22 -8.17
C LEU A 172 -4.40 4.10 -8.50
N GLN A 173 -4.85 4.01 -9.75
CA GLN A 173 -5.65 2.88 -10.22
C GLN A 173 -4.75 1.68 -10.47
N LEU A 174 -4.42 0.97 -9.40
CA LEU A 174 -3.43 -0.09 -9.36
C LEU A 174 -4.06 -1.42 -8.94
N PRO A 175 -3.48 -2.55 -9.33
CA PRO A 175 -3.92 -3.88 -8.90
C PRO A 175 -3.83 -4.04 -7.37
N HIS A 176 -4.74 -4.84 -6.79
CA HIS A 176 -4.68 -5.19 -5.38
C HIS A 176 -3.36 -5.87 -5.02
N GLY A 177 -2.77 -5.48 -3.90
CA GLY A 177 -1.49 -5.98 -3.42
C GLY A 177 -0.26 -5.21 -3.92
N THR A 178 -0.44 -4.21 -4.80
CA THR A 178 0.66 -3.32 -5.21
C THR A 178 1.19 -2.54 -4.01
N CYS A 179 2.51 -2.46 -3.89
CA CYS A 179 3.19 -1.59 -2.94
C CYS A 179 3.38 -0.20 -3.55
N VAL A 180 2.79 0.80 -2.91
CA VAL A 180 2.91 2.20 -3.31
C VAL A 180 3.84 2.92 -2.35
N VAL A 181 4.94 3.43 -2.86
CA VAL A 181 5.88 4.28 -2.13
C VAL A 181 5.56 5.73 -2.47
N LEU A 182 5.02 6.47 -1.50
CA LEU A 182 4.71 7.89 -1.64
C LEU A 182 5.91 8.71 -1.15
N ASP A 183 6.56 9.42 -2.06
CA ASP A 183 7.76 10.20 -1.74
C ASP A 183 7.40 11.67 -1.54
N GLU A 184 7.30 12.10 -0.28
CA GLU A 184 7.09 13.50 0.12
C GLU A 184 8.42 14.28 0.30
N SER A 185 9.59 13.66 0.05
CA SER A 185 10.89 14.30 0.31
C SER A 185 11.13 15.54 -0.55
N GLY A 186 10.49 15.61 -1.71
CA GLY A 186 10.54 16.73 -2.64
C GLY A 186 9.36 17.71 -2.52
N MET A 187 8.62 17.69 -1.40
CA MET A 187 7.48 18.59 -1.22
C MET A 187 7.97 20.02 -0.92
N ASP A 188 7.64 20.95 -1.81
CA ASP A 188 7.94 22.37 -1.67
C ASP A 188 6.76 23.12 -1.05
N GLU A 189 7.06 24.29 -0.44
CA GLU A 189 6.03 25.21 0.01
C GLU A 189 5.31 25.86 -1.18
N GLY A 190 3.98 25.91 -1.13
CA GLY A 190 3.20 26.54 -2.19
C GLY A 190 1.71 26.37 -2.05
N LYS A 191 0.97 26.69 -3.11
CA LYS A 191 -0.49 26.60 -3.14
C LYS A 191 -0.94 25.47 -4.04
N LEU A 192 -1.87 24.67 -3.54
CA LEU A 192 -2.59 23.70 -4.34
C LEU A 192 -3.65 24.42 -5.20
N ASN A 193 -3.72 24.02 -6.47
CA ASN A 193 -4.85 24.35 -7.33
C ASN A 193 -6.00 23.34 -7.12
N ASP A 194 -7.09 23.46 -7.89
CA ASP A 194 -8.23 22.56 -7.78
C ASP A 194 -7.87 21.09 -8.06
N ALA A 195 -6.96 20.82 -8.99
CA ALA A 195 -6.45 19.48 -9.26
C ALA A 195 -5.66 18.95 -8.06
N GLY A 196 -4.80 19.78 -7.48
CA GLY A 196 -4.01 19.43 -6.30
C GLY A 196 -4.88 19.10 -5.08
N VAL A 197 -5.94 19.85 -4.85
CA VAL A 197 -6.91 19.56 -3.78
C VAL A 197 -7.60 18.21 -4.02
N ARG A 198 -8.00 17.91 -5.24
CA ARG A 198 -8.62 16.61 -5.58
C ARG A 198 -7.63 15.45 -5.43
N ASN A 199 -6.38 15.64 -5.85
CA ASN A 199 -5.32 14.64 -5.69
C ASN A 199 -5.03 14.34 -4.21
N ILE A 200 -4.93 15.37 -3.36
CA ILE A 200 -4.79 15.19 -1.91
C ILE A 200 -6.00 14.47 -1.32
N ARG A 201 -7.23 14.83 -1.74
CA ARG A 201 -8.44 14.13 -1.29
C ARG A 201 -8.43 12.65 -1.65
N ALA A 202 -7.97 12.31 -2.86
CA ALA A 202 -7.82 10.93 -3.30
C ALA A 202 -6.81 10.15 -2.42
N LEU A 203 -5.69 10.77 -2.04
CA LEU A 203 -4.71 10.17 -1.12
C LEU A 203 -5.30 9.97 0.28
N PHE A 204 -6.10 10.91 0.80
CA PHE A 204 -6.80 10.74 2.08
C PHE A 204 -7.82 9.59 2.02
N SER A 205 -8.64 9.51 0.96
CA SER A 205 -9.58 8.40 0.76
C SER A 205 -8.85 7.06 0.68
N LEU A 206 -7.71 7.02 -0.01
CA LEU A 206 -6.88 5.83 -0.12
C LEU A 206 -6.33 5.38 1.23
N LEU A 207 -5.82 6.30 2.05
CA LEU A 207 -5.19 5.97 3.34
C LEU A 207 -6.21 5.65 4.44
N GLN A 208 -7.33 6.39 4.50
CA GLN A 208 -8.30 6.23 5.58
C GLN A 208 -9.38 5.20 5.26
N GLN A 209 -9.85 5.18 4.01
CA GLN A 209 -10.99 4.34 3.60
C GLN A 209 -10.57 3.18 2.70
N HIS A 210 -9.33 3.19 2.20
CA HIS A 210 -8.84 2.24 1.20
C HIS A 210 -9.75 2.18 -0.02
N THR A 211 -10.20 3.35 -0.47
CA THR A 211 -10.98 3.55 -1.69
C THR A 211 -10.27 4.51 -2.61
N LEU A 212 -10.49 4.34 -3.91
CA LEU A 212 -10.06 5.29 -4.92
C LEU A 212 -11.30 5.99 -5.51
N PRO A 213 -11.38 7.32 -5.49
CA PRO A 213 -12.50 8.04 -6.07
C PRO A 213 -12.47 7.97 -7.61
N TYR A 214 -13.64 7.71 -8.18
CA TYR A 214 -13.96 7.79 -9.59
C TYR A 214 -14.89 8.97 -9.79
N VAL A 215 -14.37 10.06 -10.33
CA VAL A 215 -15.06 11.35 -10.43
C VAL A 215 -15.62 11.53 -11.82
N PHE A 216 -16.95 11.55 -11.94
CA PHE A 216 -17.67 11.83 -13.17
C PHE A 216 -18.31 13.22 -13.08
N PRO A 217 -18.74 13.83 -14.21
CA PRO A 217 -19.33 15.17 -14.21
C PRO A 217 -20.52 15.36 -13.25
N PHE A 218 -21.29 14.29 -12.98
CA PHE A 218 -22.51 14.33 -12.15
C PHE A 218 -22.54 13.34 -10.99
N SER A 219 -21.47 12.55 -10.80
CA SER A 219 -21.41 11.54 -9.75
C SER A 219 -19.98 11.25 -9.33
N GLU A 220 -19.81 10.78 -8.11
CA GLU A 220 -18.53 10.29 -7.59
C GLU A 220 -18.77 8.90 -6.98
N LEU A 221 -17.90 7.94 -7.31
CA LEU A 221 -17.97 6.59 -6.82
C LEU A 221 -16.65 6.24 -6.13
N ASP A 222 -16.72 5.73 -4.92
CA ASP A 222 -15.55 5.24 -4.19
C ASP A 222 -15.37 3.74 -4.44
N ILE A 223 -14.35 3.38 -5.21
CA ILE A 223 -14.05 1.99 -5.54
C ILE A 223 -13.06 1.42 -4.51
N PRO A 224 -13.40 0.31 -3.85
CA PRO A 224 -12.52 -0.35 -2.89
C PRO A 224 -11.19 -0.76 -3.50
N THR A 225 -10.08 -0.46 -2.79
CA THR A 225 -8.72 -0.87 -3.16
C THR A 225 -8.04 -1.62 -2.02
N ASP A 226 -6.98 -2.37 -2.32
CA ASP A 226 -6.11 -3.00 -1.33
C ASP A 226 -4.66 -2.79 -1.75
N LEU A 227 -4.07 -1.70 -1.30
CA LEU A 227 -2.69 -1.32 -1.60
C LEU A 227 -1.85 -1.30 -0.32
N VAL A 228 -0.60 -1.71 -0.44
CA VAL A 228 0.41 -1.52 0.62
C VAL A 228 0.97 -0.10 0.48
N ILE A 229 0.90 0.71 1.53
CA ILE A 229 1.30 2.11 1.45
C ILE A 229 2.47 2.38 2.40
N ILE A 230 3.56 2.85 1.83
CA ILE A 230 4.76 3.32 2.54
C ILE A 230 4.99 4.76 2.13
N VAL A 231 4.96 5.67 3.08
CA VAL A 231 5.29 7.09 2.85
C VAL A 231 6.73 7.31 3.28
N VAL A 232 7.47 8.09 2.51
CA VAL A 232 8.82 8.55 2.88
C VAL A 232 8.82 10.08 2.87
N SER A 233 9.20 10.70 3.99
CA SER A 233 9.20 12.15 4.14
C SER A 233 10.42 12.63 4.92
N GLN A 234 10.74 13.91 4.81
CA GLN A 234 11.83 14.52 5.60
C GLN A 234 11.39 14.79 7.05
N SER A 235 10.11 15.09 7.24
CA SER A 235 9.51 15.42 8.54
C SER A 235 8.20 14.64 8.72
N LYS A 236 7.35 15.07 9.63
CA LYS A 236 6.02 14.48 9.79
C LYS A 236 5.23 14.62 8.47
N SER A 237 4.74 13.49 7.95
CA SER A 237 3.92 13.46 6.74
C SER A 237 2.64 14.29 6.89
N LEU A 238 2.20 14.89 5.79
CA LEU A 238 0.90 15.55 5.67
C LEU A 238 -0.25 14.53 5.58
N LEU A 239 0.07 13.29 5.25
CA LEU A 239 -0.89 12.22 5.03
C LEU A 239 -1.24 11.49 6.34
N PRO A 240 -2.48 11.03 6.51
CA PRO A 240 -2.95 10.35 7.71
C PRO A 240 -2.52 8.87 7.71
N VAL A 241 -1.26 8.61 8.05
CA VAL A 241 -0.70 7.26 8.18
C VAL A 241 -0.91 6.68 9.58
N ASP A 242 -0.97 5.35 9.67
CA ASP A 242 -1.18 4.64 10.94
C ASP A 242 0.03 4.75 11.89
N ALA A 243 1.25 4.75 11.34
CA ALA A 243 2.45 4.88 12.15
C ALA A 243 3.53 5.75 11.50
N HIS A 244 4.13 6.63 12.30
CA HIS A 244 5.34 7.35 11.94
C HIS A 244 6.55 6.68 12.56
N VAL A 245 7.59 6.42 11.78
CA VAL A 245 8.82 5.77 12.24
C VAL A 245 10.02 6.62 11.81
N HIS A 246 10.87 6.99 12.75
CA HIS A 246 12.07 7.74 12.45
C HIS A 246 13.26 6.80 12.27
N ALA A 247 13.84 6.81 11.07
CA ALA A 247 15.02 6.02 10.75
C ALA A 247 16.29 6.67 11.31
N ARG A 248 17.20 5.83 11.79
CA ARG A 248 18.54 6.21 12.25
C ARG A 248 19.58 5.31 11.59
N PRO A 249 19.90 5.54 10.31
CA PRO A 249 20.96 4.80 9.64
C PRO A 249 22.30 5.02 10.34
N HIS A 250 23.06 3.95 10.55
CA HIS A 250 24.39 4.00 11.18
C HIS A 250 25.52 3.83 10.16
N HIS A 251 25.21 3.29 9.00
CA HIS A 251 26.17 3.04 7.92
C HIS A 251 25.46 3.10 6.56
N ALA A 252 26.24 3.13 5.48
CA ALA A 252 25.71 3.09 4.12
C ALA A 252 24.82 1.83 3.89
N PRO A 253 23.78 1.96 3.06
CA PRO A 253 22.87 0.86 2.79
C PRO A 253 23.57 -0.27 2.04
N GLN A 254 23.20 -1.52 2.33
CA GLN A 254 23.75 -2.70 1.67
C GLN A 254 22.62 -3.61 1.20
N MET A 255 22.67 -3.99 -0.07
CA MET A 255 21.69 -4.88 -0.68
C MET A 255 22.39 -6.16 -1.16
N LYS A 256 22.69 -7.08 -0.22
CA LYS A 256 23.34 -8.36 -0.51
C LYS A 256 22.41 -9.51 -0.19
N VAL A 257 21.84 -10.13 -1.21
CA VAL A 257 20.95 -11.28 -1.06
C VAL A 257 21.10 -12.22 -2.24
N SER A 258 20.97 -13.52 -2.03
CA SER A 258 20.96 -14.51 -3.11
C SER A 258 19.59 -14.61 -3.77
N SER A 259 19.54 -15.00 -5.05
CA SER A 259 18.27 -15.20 -5.76
C SER A 259 17.38 -16.26 -5.10
N SER A 260 17.98 -17.30 -4.50
CA SER A 260 17.23 -18.33 -3.76
C SER A 260 16.56 -17.76 -2.50
N MET A 261 17.26 -16.85 -1.79
CA MET A 261 16.70 -16.20 -0.62
C MET A 261 15.56 -15.24 -0.98
N LEU A 262 15.70 -14.48 -2.08
CA LEU A 262 14.62 -13.63 -2.60
C LEU A 262 13.36 -14.44 -2.93
N HIS A 263 13.53 -15.60 -3.57
CA HIS A 263 12.40 -16.50 -3.82
C HIS A 263 11.72 -16.95 -2.52
N THR A 264 12.52 -17.32 -1.50
CA THR A 264 12.00 -17.69 -0.18
C THR A 264 11.26 -16.54 0.49
N PHE A 265 11.74 -15.30 0.39
CA PHE A 265 11.07 -14.12 0.90
C PHE A 265 9.73 -13.85 0.23
N ARG A 266 9.65 -13.99 -1.09
CA ARG A 266 8.40 -13.87 -1.84
C ARG A 266 7.37 -14.91 -1.43
N LEU A 267 7.79 -16.19 -1.30
CA LEU A 267 6.93 -17.27 -0.83
C LEU A 267 6.44 -17.00 0.61
N PHE A 268 7.32 -16.52 1.50
CA PHE A 268 6.96 -16.16 2.86
C PHE A 268 5.86 -15.08 2.88
N LEU A 269 6.04 -13.98 2.14
CA LEU A 269 5.04 -12.91 2.07
C LEU A 269 3.72 -13.43 1.50
N THR A 270 3.76 -14.21 0.42
CA THR A 270 2.58 -14.79 -0.21
C THR A 270 1.79 -15.64 0.78
N ASN A 271 2.45 -16.54 1.48
CA ASN A 271 1.81 -17.45 2.45
C ASN A 271 1.25 -16.70 3.66
N ILE A 272 2.01 -15.76 4.22
CA ILE A 272 1.57 -15.01 5.41
C ILE A 272 0.40 -14.09 5.08
N ARG A 273 0.43 -13.40 3.94
CA ARG A 273 -0.67 -12.48 3.54
C ARG A 273 -2.00 -13.21 3.34
N GLN A 274 -1.99 -14.50 3.08
CA GLN A 274 -3.23 -15.29 2.94
C GLN A 274 -3.81 -15.77 4.27
N LYS A 275 -2.98 -15.80 5.32
CA LYS A 275 -3.44 -16.24 6.64
C LYS A 275 -4.44 -15.26 7.24
N THR A 276 -5.39 -15.82 7.98
CA THR A 276 -6.34 -15.06 8.78
C THR A 276 -6.00 -15.21 10.25
N LEU A 277 -6.08 -14.13 11.00
CA LEU A 277 -5.85 -14.14 12.45
C LEU A 277 -7.17 -14.01 13.18
N SER A 278 -7.41 -14.88 14.15
CA SER A 278 -8.50 -14.77 15.13
C SER A 278 -8.03 -14.14 16.43
N ILE A 279 -8.87 -13.34 17.06
CA ILE A 279 -8.63 -12.77 18.38
C ILE A 279 -9.50 -13.55 19.38
N PRO A 280 -8.91 -14.38 20.27
CA PRO A 280 -9.64 -15.10 21.29
C PRO A 280 -10.30 -14.12 22.30
N VAL A 281 -11.41 -14.53 22.91
CA VAL A 281 -12.18 -13.67 23.84
C VAL A 281 -11.34 -13.30 25.07
N ASP A 282 -10.61 -14.24 25.62
CA ASP A 282 -9.71 -14.04 26.77
C ASP A 282 -8.62 -12.99 26.49
N VAL A 283 -8.06 -13.00 25.27
CA VAL A 283 -7.09 -12.00 24.84
C VAL A 283 -7.76 -10.63 24.62
N SER A 284 -8.97 -10.62 24.05
CA SER A 284 -9.74 -9.37 23.90
C SER A 284 -10.04 -8.72 25.24
N ASP A 285 -10.47 -9.51 26.23
CA ASP A 285 -10.74 -9.03 27.60
C ASP A 285 -9.46 -8.50 28.24
N HIS A 286 -8.35 -9.21 28.09
CA HIS A 286 -7.04 -8.75 28.57
C HIS A 286 -6.62 -7.40 27.94
N ILE A 287 -6.81 -7.22 26.65
CA ILE A 287 -6.50 -5.96 25.95
C ILE A 287 -7.37 -4.83 26.47
N GLN A 288 -8.66 -5.06 26.72
CA GLN A 288 -9.57 -4.05 27.27
C GLN A 288 -9.14 -3.63 28.67
N ASP A 289 -8.82 -4.59 29.55
CA ASP A 289 -8.34 -4.33 30.90
C ASP A 289 -7.03 -3.54 30.89
N ASP A 290 -6.11 -3.91 29.99
CA ASP A 290 -4.82 -3.25 29.84
C ASP A 290 -4.98 -1.80 29.35
N PHE A 291 -5.88 -1.58 28.39
CA PHE A 291 -6.23 -0.23 27.92
C PHE A 291 -6.79 0.65 29.05
N VAL A 292 -7.72 0.13 29.84
CA VAL A 292 -8.28 0.84 30.99
C VAL A 292 -7.20 1.18 32.02
N LYS A 293 -6.28 0.26 32.30
CA LYS A 293 -5.13 0.47 33.19
C LYS A 293 -4.21 1.58 32.67
N MET A 294 -3.83 1.53 31.38
CA MET A 294 -2.97 2.55 30.76
C MET A 294 -3.59 3.94 30.78
N ARG A 295 -4.91 4.07 30.54
CA ARG A 295 -5.61 5.37 30.64
C ARG A 295 -5.67 5.92 32.07
N ARG A 296 -5.71 5.05 33.08
CA ARG A 296 -5.75 5.45 34.50
C ARG A 296 -4.37 5.82 35.05
N SER A 297 -3.29 5.25 34.51
CA SER A 297 -1.94 5.49 35.02
C SER A 297 -1.39 6.90 34.76
N GLY A 298 -1.99 7.65 33.81
CA GLY A 298 -1.74 9.10 33.60
C GLY A 298 -0.35 9.48 33.08
N THR A 299 0.56 8.53 32.91
CA THR A 299 1.97 8.79 32.54
C THR A 299 2.15 9.09 31.05
N HIS A 300 1.32 8.52 30.18
CA HIS A 300 1.14 8.88 28.78
C HIS A 300 -0.34 8.77 28.44
N ARG A 301 -0.87 9.78 27.74
CA ARG A 301 -2.26 9.80 27.30
C ARG A 301 -2.44 8.78 26.16
N PHE A 302 -2.55 7.47 26.53
CA PHE A 302 -2.85 6.40 25.60
C PHE A 302 -4.28 6.58 25.10
N ASP A 303 -4.43 7.00 23.87
CA ASP A 303 -5.72 7.30 23.26
C ASP A 303 -6.27 6.14 22.41
N GLN A 304 -7.36 6.40 21.70
CA GLN A 304 -8.00 5.39 20.86
C GLN A 304 -7.14 5.05 19.62
N ASP A 305 -6.43 6.03 19.07
CA ASP A 305 -5.56 5.84 17.91
C ASP A 305 -4.35 4.98 18.27
N ASP A 306 -3.79 5.17 19.47
CA ASP A 306 -2.72 4.34 20.02
C ASP A 306 -3.17 2.88 20.20
N LEU A 307 -4.38 2.67 20.73
CA LEU A 307 -4.96 1.33 20.86
C LEU A 307 -5.13 0.66 19.49
N GLN A 308 -5.70 1.39 18.54
CA GLN A 308 -5.93 0.87 17.19
C GLN A 308 -4.60 0.50 16.52
N ARG A 309 -3.60 1.38 16.62
CA ARG A 309 -2.25 1.12 16.09
C ARG A 309 -1.62 -0.11 16.75
N CYS A 310 -1.64 -0.21 18.08
CA CYS A 310 -1.11 -1.38 18.78
C CYS A 310 -1.84 -2.68 18.40
N LEU A 311 -3.16 -2.64 18.16
CA LEU A 311 -3.93 -3.78 17.67
C LEU A 311 -3.49 -4.18 16.26
N HIS A 312 -3.28 -3.21 15.35
CA HIS A 312 -2.78 -3.49 14.01
C HIS A 312 -1.38 -4.10 14.06
N VAL A 313 -0.48 -3.51 14.84
CA VAL A 313 0.90 -4.02 15.02
C VAL A 313 0.88 -5.43 15.61
N SER A 314 0.11 -5.68 16.68
CA SER A 314 0.06 -7.00 17.32
C SER A 314 -0.50 -8.09 16.40
N ARG A 315 -1.50 -7.73 15.58
CA ARG A 315 -2.06 -8.62 14.57
C ARG A 315 -1.02 -8.98 13.50
N LEU A 316 -0.35 -7.97 12.92
CA LEU A 316 0.64 -8.17 11.86
C LEU A 316 1.89 -8.88 12.39
N LEU A 317 2.29 -8.58 13.63
CA LEU A 317 3.39 -9.27 14.31
C LEU A 317 3.05 -10.75 14.49
N SER A 318 1.86 -11.08 15.00
CA SER A 318 1.41 -12.49 15.13
C SER A 318 1.42 -13.22 13.78
N LEU A 319 0.89 -12.58 12.74
CA LEU A 319 0.91 -13.14 11.38
C LEU A 319 2.34 -13.36 10.88
N SER A 320 3.26 -12.41 11.12
CA SER A 320 4.66 -12.52 10.71
C SER A 320 5.38 -13.72 11.36
N HIS A 321 4.96 -14.12 12.55
CA HIS A 321 5.41 -15.36 13.22
C HIS A 321 4.64 -16.61 12.78
N GLY A 322 3.72 -16.47 11.81
CA GLY A 322 2.95 -17.59 11.30
C GLY A 322 1.78 -18.03 12.19
N LEU A 323 1.46 -17.27 13.24
CA LEU A 323 0.37 -17.59 14.17
C LEU A 323 -0.99 -17.30 13.53
N GLU A 324 -1.98 -18.11 13.88
CA GLU A 324 -3.38 -17.95 13.45
C GLU A 324 -4.27 -17.35 14.55
N ARG A 325 -3.71 -17.15 15.74
CA ARG A 325 -4.39 -16.57 16.90
C ARG A 325 -3.51 -15.52 17.56
N LEU A 326 -4.12 -14.42 17.96
CA LEU A 326 -3.44 -13.42 18.78
C LEU A 326 -3.17 -13.98 20.18
N THR A 327 -1.98 -13.70 20.71
CA THR A 327 -1.60 -14.06 22.08
C THR A 327 -1.30 -12.81 22.90
N THR A 328 -1.36 -12.94 24.22
CA THR A 328 -1.00 -11.86 25.16
C THR A 328 0.48 -11.45 25.04
N ASP A 329 1.35 -12.41 24.68
CA ASP A 329 2.78 -12.14 24.46
C ASP A 329 2.98 -11.26 23.23
N MET A 330 2.27 -11.53 22.11
CA MET A 330 2.33 -10.71 20.90
C MET A 330 1.77 -9.31 21.15
N TRP A 331 0.71 -9.20 21.95
CA TRP A 331 0.20 -7.88 22.41
C TRP A 331 1.26 -7.11 23.19
N SER A 332 1.95 -7.77 24.12
CA SER A 332 3.00 -7.17 24.94
C SER A 332 4.20 -6.74 24.09
N GLN A 333 4.63 -7.57 23.13
CA GLN A 333 5.70 -7.24 22.20
C GLN A 333 5.32 -6.04 21.30
N ALA A 334 4.08 -6.00 20.80
CA ALA A 334 3.60 -4.88 20.00
C ALA A 334 3.64 -3.54 20.77
N LYS A 335 3.27 -3.55 22.06
CA LYS A 335 3.38 -2.36 22.93
C LYS A 335 4.84 -1.91 23.10
N VAL A 336 5.76 -2.82 23.31
CA VAL A 336 7.20 -2.50 23.43
C VAL A 336 7.73 -1.92 22.12
N LEU A 337 7.36 -2.51 20.98
CA LEU A 337 7.74 -2.05 19.66
C LEU A 337 7.20 -0.62 19.39
N ASP A 338 5.92 -0.38 19.71
CA ASP A 338 5.29 0.94 19.53
C ASP A 338 5.86 2.00 20.49
N ALA A 339 6.17 1.63 21.74
CA ALA A 339 6.84 2.52 22.69
C ALA A 339 8.23 2.95 22.17
N THR A 340 9.04 2.00 21.68
CA THR A 340 10.36 2.29 21.09
C THR A 340 10.24 3.22 19.87
N ARG A 341 9.21 3.01 19.04
CA ARG A 341 8.90 3.90 17.92
C ARG A 341 8.55 5.30 18.40
N ALA A 342 7.67 5.42 19.38
CA ALA A 342 7.22 6.70 19.92
C ALA A 342 8.38 7.51 20.55
N GLU A 343 9.27 6.84 21.27
CA GLU A 343 10.46 7.46 21.83
C GLU A 343 11.38 8.03 20.74
N ARG A 344 11.55 7.31 19.61
CA ARG A 344 12.38 7.81 18.50
C ARG A 344 11.76 9.01 17.79
N VAL A 345 10.44 9.05 17.66
CA VAL A 345 9.73 10.17 17.02
C VAL A 345 9.74 11.40 17.92
N ALA A 346 9.74 11.23 19.24
CA ALA A 346 9.79 12.33 20.20
C ALA A 346 11.19 12.95 20.38
N LEU A 347 12.24 12.22 20.00
CA LEU A 347 13.64 12.69 20.08
C LEU A 347 14.09 13.07 18.66
N PRO A 348 14.15 14.37 18.31
CA PRO A 348 14.57 14.83 16.98
C PRO A 348 16.03 14.52 16.68
#